data_eb6632d1a2cb128bb8a17240352e19ea
#
_entry.id   eb6632d1a2cb128bb8a17240352e19ea
#
_cell.length_a   1.000
_cell.length_b   1.000
_cell.length_c   1.000
_cell.angle_alpha   90.00
_cell.angle_beta   90.00
_cell.angle_gamma   90.00
#
_symmetry.space_group_name_H-M   'P 1'
#
loop_
_entity.id
_entity.type
_entity.pdbx_description
1 polymer ?
#
loop_
_entity_poly.entity_id
_entity_poly.type
_entity_poly.pdbx_seq_one_letter_code
_entity_poly.pdbx_strand_id
1 'polypeptide(L)'
;MLFSAARAYLFNQVLSERIHQANWNQFVLGDVLNLGGTSRYFILEEGCWDEKLQQRLDGFDIHISGPLAGEHAPEEKYISSAMAARIEDKVLAKFQTLIDGLTAFGLKAARRPLRFVPTHLQWHWSVPQELKLQFTLPRGAYATSLLRELCTTN
;
A
#
# COMPACT_ATOMS: atom_id res chain seq x y z
N MET A 1 8.25 -15.96 8.42
CA MET A 1 8.83 -14.60 8.39
C MET A 1 9.46 -14.25 7.04
N LEU A 2 10.22 -15.13 6.39
CA LEU A 2 10.91 -14.84 5.12
C LEU A 2 9.94 -14.44 3.99
N PHE A 3 8.85 -15.17 3.80
CA PHE A 3 7.85 -14.88 2.75
C PHE A 3 7.13 -13.53 2.93
N SER A 4 6.83 -13.16 4.17
CA SER A 4 6.23 -11.84 4.45
C SER A 4 7.18 -10.70 4.13
N ALA A 5 8.49 -10.88 4.40
CA ALA A 5 9.51 -9.91 4.06
C ALA A 5 9.70 -9.77 2.54
N ALA A 6 9.71 -10.89 1.80
CA ALA A 6 9.81 -10.90 0.35
C ALA A 6 8.62 -10.18 -0.31
N ARG A 7 7.40 -10.46 0.15
CA ARG A 7 6.18 -9.77 -0.33
C ARG A 7 6.20 -8.28 0.01
N ALA A 8 6.64 -7.92 1.22
CA ALA A 8 6.77 -6.52 1.61
C ALA A 8 7.84 -5.79 0.78
N TYR A 9 8.93 -6.46 0.45
CA TYR A 9 9.95 -5.90 -0.44
C TYR A 9 9.38 -5.57 -1.82
N LEU A 10 8.70 -6.53 -2.47
CA LEU A 10 8.08 -6.32 -3.78
C LEU A 10 7.04 -5.19 -3.75
N PHE A 11 6.19 -5.17 -2.73
CA PHE A 11 5.23 -4.10 -2.51
C PHE A 11 5.91 -2.74 -2.39
N ASN A 12 7.01 -2.66 -1.63
CA ASN A 12 7.75 -1.41 -1.45
C ASN A 12 8.44 -0.95 -2.75
N GLN A 13 8.83 -1.86 -3.66
CA GLN A 13 9.35 -1.49 -4.98
C GLN A 13 8.26 -0.80 -5.81
N VAL A 14 7.03 -1.31 -5.80
CA VAL A 14 5.88 -0.67 -6.48
C VAL A 14 5.56 0.67 -5.84
N LEU A 15 5.52 0.75 -4.52
CA LEU A 15 5.30 2.02 -3.80
C LEU A 15 6.40 3.04 -4.14
N SER A 16 7.66 2.63 -4.19
CA SER A 16 8.79 3.49 -4.56
C SER A 16 8.63 4.06 -5.97
N GLU A 17 8.25 3.23 -6.95
CA GLU A 17 7.99 3.70 -8.32
C GLU A 17 6.86 4.74 -8.34
N ARG A 18 5.77 4.51 -7.59
CA ARG A 18 4.67 5.46 -7.48
C ARG A 18 5.07 6.77 -6.80
N ILE A 19 5.98 6.73 -5.81
CA ILE A 19 6.55 7.92 -5.18
C ILE A 19 7.39 8.70 -6.20
N HIS A 20 8.26 8.03 -6.97
CA HIS A 20 9.06 8.68 -8.02
C HIS A 20 8.21 9.34 -9.10
N GLN A 21 7.05 8.75 -9.42
CA GLN A 21 6.09 9.33 -10.37
C GLN A 21 5.16 10.37 -9.74
N ALA A 22 5.32 10.68 -8.45
CA ALA A 22 4.47 11.60 -7.67
C ALA A 22 2.96 11.24 -7.71
N ASN A 23 2.63 9.94 -7.80
CA ASN A 23 1.24 9.48 -7.89
C ASN A 23 0.86 8.40 -6.85
N TRP A 24 1.66 8.21 -5.81
CA TRP A 24 1.40 7.23 -4.74
C TRP A 24 0.13 7.54 -3.94
N ASN A 25 -0.29 8.80 -3.91
CA ASN A 25 -1.50 9.29 -3.23
C ASN A 25 -2.50 9.94 -4.20
N GLN A 26 -2.34 9.70 -5.50
CA GLN A 26 -3.23 10.18 -6.56
C GLN A 26 -3.80 8.99 -7.33
N PHE A 27 -5.10 9.01 -7.59
CA PHE A 27 -5.72 7.99 -8.42
C PHE A 27 -5.15 8.00 -9.83
N VAL A 28 -4.80 6.82 -10.32
CA VAL A 28 -4.54 6.61 -11.74
C VAL A 28 -5.49 5.55 -12.28
N LEU A 29 -5.80 5.64 -13.56
CA LEU A 29 -6.75 4.73 -14.19
C LEU A 29 -6.35 3.27 -13.98
N GLY A 30 -7.29 2.48 -13.48
CA GLY A 30 -7.11 1.05 -13.20
C GLY A 30 -6.63 0.74 -11.78
N ASP A 31 -6.51 1.74 -10.90
CA ASP A 31 -6.21 1.49 -9.49
C ASP A 31 -7.28 0.65 -8.82
N VAL A 32 -6.84 -0.26 -7.98
CA VAL A 32 -7.70 -0.96 -7.03
C VAL A 32 -7.72 -0.19 -5.71
N LEU A 33 -8.89 0.25 -5.31
CA LEU A 33 -9.10 1.07 -4.13
C LEU A 33 -9.50 0.21 -2.93
N ASN A 34 -8.99 0.55 -1.76
CA ASN A 34 -9.37 -0.06 -0.48
C ASN A 34 -10.29 0.88 0.28
N LEU A 35 -11.34 0.33 0.88
CA LEU A 35 -12.18 1.08 1.81
C LEU A 35 -11.50 1.13 3.18
N GLY A 36 -11.21 2.33 3.64
CA GLY A 36 -10.43 2.60 4.84
C GLY A 36 -10.94 1.81 6.07
N GLY A 37 -10.02 1.28 6.85
CA GLY A 37 -10.34 0.47 8.03
C GLY A 37 -10.92 -0.91 7.76
N THR A 38 -11.02 -1.33 6.50
CA THR A 38 -11.60 -2.63 6.11
C THR A 38 -10.67 -3.44 5.21
N SER A 39 -11.03 -4.71 4.96
CA SER A 39 -10.40 -5.57 3.95
C SER A 39 -11.15 -5.55 2.60
N ARG A 40 -12.04 -4.58 2.38
CA ARG A 40 -12.83 -4.48 1.17
C ARG A 40 -12.12 -3.64 0.12
N TYR A 41 -12.20 -4.08 -1.13
CA TYR A 41 -11.62 -3.41 -2.29
C TYR A 41 -12.69 -3.18 -3.34
N PHE A 42 -12.45 -2.22 -4.22
CA PHE A 42 -13.28 -1.96 -5.39
C PHE A 42 -12.44 -1.37 -6.52
N ILE A 43 -12.96 -1.48 -7.73
CA ILE A 43 -12.38 -0.93 -8.95
C ILE A 43 -13.43 0.00 -9.56
N LEU A 44 -12.96 1.06 -10.18
CA LEU A 44 -13.83 2.00 -10.91
C LEU A 44 -13.78 1.72 -12.38
N GLU A 45 -14.92 1.85 -13.04
CA GLU A 45 -14.98 1.93 -14.49
C GLU A 45 -14.31 3.22 -14.98
N GLU A 46 -13.86 3.20 -16.22
CA GLU A 46 -13.24 4.36 -16.84
C GLU A 46 -14.21 5.56 -16.84
N GLY A 47 -13.70 6.73 -16.45
CA GLY A 47 -14.49 7.96 -16.35
C GLY A 47 -15.33 8.11 -15.07
N CYS A 48 -15.32 7.12 -14.17
CA CYS A 48 -16.07 7.19 -12.92
C CYS A 48 -15.35 7.90 -11.77
N TRP A 49 -14.11 8.38 -11.98
CA TRP A 49 -13.42 9.20 -10.97
C TRP A 49 -14.02 10.59 -10.94
N ASP A 50 -14.48 11.03 -9.78
CA ASP A 50 -15.13 12.32 -9.57
C ASP A 50 -14.57 13.06 -8.34
N GLU A 51 -15.05 14.28 -8.13
CA GLU A 51 -14.65 15.10 -6.99
C GLU A 51 -15.02 14.48 -5.64
N LYS A 52 -16.11 13.73 -5.55
CA LYS A 52 -16.51 13.04 -4.31
C LYS A 52 -15.54 11.93 -3.94
N LEU A 53 -15.06 11.17 -4.93
CA LEU A 53 -14.05 10.14 -4.74
C LEU A 53 -12.70 10.77 -4.38
N GLN A 54 -12.36 11.92 -4.98
CA GLN A 54 -11.17 12.66 -4.59
C GLN A 54 -11.24 13.11 -3.13
N GLN A 55 -12.35 13.69 -2.69
CA GLN A 55 -12.56 14.08 -1.30
C GLN A 55 -12.47 12.89 -0.33
N ARG A 56 -12.97 11.72 -0.73
CA ARG A 56 -12.85 10.49 0.06
C ARG A 56 -11.40 10.01 0.16
N LEU A 57 -10.63 10.12 -0.93
CA LEU A 57 -9.20 9.80 -0.95
C LEU A 57 -8.42 10.75 -0.04
N ASP A 58 -8.67 12.06 -0.12
CA ASP A 58 -8.02 13.09 0.68
C ASP A 58 -8.42 12.96 2.17
N GLY A 59 -9.65 12.60 2.44
CA GLY A 59 -10.20 12.35 3.77
C GLY A 59 -9.84 11.00 4.39
N PHE A 60 -9.00 10.20 3.74
CA PHE A 60 -8.57 8.86 4.21
C PHE A 60 -9.70 7.82 4.35
N ASP A 61 -10.85 8.05 3.73
CA ASP A 61 -11.95 7.08 3.69
C ASP A 61 -11.70 5.96 2.67
N ILE A 62 -10.96 6.27 1.61
CA ILE A 62 -10.45 5.28 0.66
C ILE A 62 -8.94 5.43 0.46
N HIS A 63 -8.29 4.34 0.04
CA HIS A 63 -6.85 4.29 -0.18
C HIS A 63 -6.53 3.60 -1.49
N ILE A 64 -5.54 4.09 -2.21
CA ILE A 64 -4.93 3.36 -3.32
C ILE A 64 -4.21 2.15 -2.75
N SER A 65 -4.30 1.01 -3.42
CA SER A 65 -3.64 -0.23 -2.99
C SER A 65 -2.59 -0.68 -3.99
N GLY A 66 -1.61 -1.42 -3.48
CA GLY A 66 -0.59 -2.09 -4.27
C GLY A 66 -0.64 -3.61 -4.10
N PRO A 67 0.02 -4.36 -4.99
CA PRO A 67 -0.01 -5.80 -5.02
C PRO A 67 0.86 -6.42 -3.92
N LEU A 68 0.39 -7.50 -3.34
CA LEU A 68 1.18 -8.46 -2.57
C LEU A 68 1.32 -9.72 -3.42
N ALA A 69 2.53 -9.94 -3.94
CA ALA A 69 2.82 -11.01 -4.90
C ALA A 69 2.46 -12.41 -4.37
N GLY A 70 2.00 -13.26 -5.26
CA GLY A 70 1.59 -14.63 -5.02
C GLY A 70 0.78 -15.18 -6.19
N GLU A 71 0.22 -16.36 -6.03
CA GLU A 71 -0.64 -17.01 -7.02
C GLU A 71 -2.00 -16.29 -7.09
N HIS A 72 -2.40 -15.88 -8.27
CA HIS A 72 -3.73 -15.32 -8.51
C HIS A 72 -4.79 -16.43 -8.52
N ALA A 73 -5.89 -16.19 -7.81
CA ALA A 73 -7.04 -17.06 -7.91
C ALA A 73 -7.71 -16.89 -9.29
N PRO A 74 -8.28 -17.96 -9.90
CA PRO A 74 -8.97 -17.85 -11.19
C PRO A 74 -10.11 -16.81 -11.19
N GLU A 75 -10.71 -16.55 -10.04
CA GLU A 75 -11.83 -15.61 -9.88
C GLU A 75 -11.40 -14.32 -9.17
N GLU A 76 -10.12 -13.97 -9.22
CA GLU A 76 -9.65 -12.76 -8.54
C GLU A 76 -10.24 -11.51 -9.18
N LYS A 77 -10.98 -10.74 -8.37
CA LYS A 77 -11.72 -9.56 -8.83
C LYS A 77 -10.91 -8.26 -8.74
N TYR A 78 -9.87 -8.23 -7.92
CA TYR A 78 -9.18 -6.99 -7.56
C TYR A 78 -7.79 -6.93 -8.19
N ILE A 79 -7.75 -7.02 -9.51
CA ILE A 79 -6.55 -6.89 -10.33
C ILE A 79 -6.53 -5.48 -10.90
N SER A 80 -5.38 -4.80 -10.81
CA SER A 80 -5.16 -3.51 -11.44
C SER A 80 -5.26 -3.62 -12.97
N SER A 81 -5.60 -2.52 -13.61
CA SER A 81 -5.69 -2.45 -15.07
C SER A 81 -5.04 -1.16 -15.59
N ALA A 82 -5.06 -0.95 -16.87
CA ALA A 82 -4.64 0.28 -17.55
C ALA A 82 -3.30 0.84 -17.04
N MET A 83 -3.26 2.08 -16.56
CA MET A 83 -2.04 2.74 -16.10
C MET A 83 -1.50 2.11 -14.81
N ALA A 84 -2.37 1.76 -13.87
CA ALA A 84 -1.96 1.13 -12.62
C ALA A 84 -1.27 -0.22 -12.86
N ALA A 85 -1.84 -1.06 -13.73
CA ALA A 85 -1.20 -2.32 -14.13
C ALA A 85 0.16 -2.11 -14.77
N ARG A 86 0.30 -1.13 -15.67
CA ARG A 86 1.59 -0.83 -16.32
C ARG A 86 2.68 -0.47 -15.31
N ILE A 87 2.33 0.25 -14.25
CA ILE A 87 3.28 0.60 -13.18
C ILE A 87 3.67 -0.66 -12.39
N GLU A 88 2.69 -1.46 -11.99
CA GLU A 88 2.90 -2.68 -11.23
C GLU A 88 3.73 -3.70 -12.03
N ASP A 89 3.34 -3.98 -13.28
CA ASP A 89 4.00 -4.96 -14.16
C ASP A 89 5.45 -4.55 -14.48
N LYS A 90 5.69 -3.26 -14.80
CA LYS A 90 7.04 -2.74 -15.08
C LYS A 90 8.00 -2.98 -13.91
N VAL A 91 7.50 -2.86 -12.68
CA VAL A 91 8.31 -3.06 -11.48
C VAL A 91 8.48 -4.55 -11.20
N LEU A 92 7.38 -5.30 -11.18
CA LEU A 92 7.35 -6.70 -10.78
C LEU A 92 8.08 -7.62 -11.77
N ALA A 93 8.09 -7.30 -13.06
CA ALA A 93 8.84 -8.05 -14.08
C ALA A 93 10.34 -8.17 -13.76
N LYS A 94 10.91 -7.23 -13.01
CA LYS A 94 12.32 -7.30 -12.58
C LYS A 94 12.58 -8.36 -11.51
N PHE A 95 11.54 -8.89 -10.91
CA PHE A 95 11.58 -9.79 -9.75
C PHE A 95 10.86 -11.12 -10.01
N GLN A 96 10.73 -11.53 -11.28
CA GLN A 96 9.94 -12.71 -11.66
C GLN A 96 10.36 -13.97 -10.91
N THR A 97 11.64 -14.24 -10.78
CA THR A 97 12.15 -15.42 -10.03
C THR A 97 11.68 -15.43 -8.57
N LEU A 98 11.61 -14.26 -7.93
CA LEU A 98 11.12 -14.17 -6.55
C LEU A 98 9.60 -14.42 -6.49
N ILE A 99 8.85 -13.90 -7.45
CA ILE A 99 7.40 -14.11 -7.57
C ILE A 99 7.09 -15.58 -7.82
N ASP A 100 7.81 -16.22 -8.73
CA ASP A 100 7.66 -17.65 -9.03
C ASP A 100 7.91 -18.50 -7.77
N GLY A 101 8.94 -18.15 -7.00
CA GLY A 101 9.21 -18.79 -5.71
C GLY A 101 8.05 -18.64 -4.72
N LEU A 102 7.50 -17.42 -4.57
CA LEU A 102 6.36 -17.19 -3.70
C LEU A 102 5.12 -18.00 -4.13
N THR A 103 4.86 -18.06 -5.42
CA THR A 103 3.77 -18.83 -6.02
C THR A 103 3.98 -20.34 -5.80
N ALA A 104 5.19 -20.86 -6.01
CA ALA A 104 5.51 -22.26 -5.80
C ALA A 104 5.33 -22.71 -4.34
N PHE A 105 5.49 -21.79 -3.38
CA PHE A 105 5.17 -22.02 -1.97
C PHE A 105 3.68 -21.82 -1.61
N GLY A 106 2.83 -21.64 -2.61
CA GLY A 106 1.37 -21.55 -2.43
C GLY A 106 0.87 -20.25 -1.79
N LEU A 107 1.69 -19.17 -1.80
CA LEU A 107 1.24 -17.88 -1.33
C LEU A 107 0.23 -17.30 -2.33
N LYS A 108 -0.92 -16.89 -1.83
CA LYS A 108 -1.95 -16.27 -2.67
C LYS A 108 -1.68 -14.79 -2.85
N ALA A 109 -1.93 -14.30 -4.06
CA ALA A 109 -1.93 -12.88 -4.34
C ALA A 109 -2.94 -12.15 -3.44
N ALA A 110 -2.66 -10.92 -3.12
CA ALA A 110 -3.52 -10.07 -2.32
C ALA A 110 -3.19 -8.59 -2.60
N ARG A 111 -3.92 -7.70 -1.97
CA ARG A 111 -3.63 -6.28 -2.05
C ARG A 111 -3.45 -5.66 -0.66
N ARG A 112 -2.74 -4.54 -0.60
CA ARG A 112 -2.53 -3.76 0.61
C ARG A 112 -2.60 -2.26 0.28
N PRO A 113 -3.22 -1.42 1.11
CA PRO A 113 -3.14 0.03 0.96
C PRO A 113 -1.70 0.52 0.87
N LEU A 114 -1.42 1.48 -0.01
CA LEU A 114 -0.09 2.09 -0.16
C LEU A 114 0.29 2.96 1.03
N ARG A 115 -0.70 3.40 1.81
CA ARG A 115 -0.52 4.19 3.03
C ARG A 115 -1.32 3.58 4.18
N PHE A 116 -0.97 3.95 5.38
CA PHE A 116 -1.77 3.69 6.58
C PHE A 116 -1.95 4.98 7.37
N VAL A 117 -3.01 5.03 8.16
CA VAL A 117 -3.29 6.16 9.05
C VAL A 117 -3.17 5.66 10.48
N PRO A 118 -2.27 6.21 11.29
CA PRO A 118 -2.23 5.91 12.72
C PRO A 118 -3.47 6.50 13.39
N THR A 119 -4.03 5.77 14.35
CA THR A 119 -5.16 6.25 15.16
C THR A 119 -4.72 6.50 16.61
N HIS A 120 -5.47 7.31 17.33
CA HIS A 120 -5.19 7.66 18.72
C HIS A 120 -3.76 8.22 18.91
N LEU A 121 -3.24 8.96 17.93
CA LEU A 121 -1.92 9.56 18.00
C LEU A 121 -1.92 10.64 19.07
N GLN A 122 -1.08 10.44 20.08
CA GLN A 122 -0.80 11.38 21.15
C GLN A 122 0.70 11.55 21.27
N TRP A 123 1.15 12.73 21.65
CA TRP A 123 2.55 13.02 21.84
C TRP A 123 2.76 14.05 22.95
N HIS A 124 3.87 13.94 23.66
CA HIS A 124 4.32 14.94 24.62
C HIS A 124 5.83 14.84 24.82
N TRP A 125 6.41 15.96 25.16
CA TRP A 125 7.80 16.01 25.58
C TRP A 125 7.89 15.67 27.08
N SER A 126 8.56 14.57 27.44
CA SER A 126 8.78 14.19 28.84
C SER A 126 9.93 14.99 29.46
N VAL A 127 10.96 15.26 28.66
CA VAL A 127 12.06 16.17 28.92
C VAL A 127 12.49 16.84 27.62
N PRO A 128 13.30 17.92 27.61
CA PRO A 128 13.58 18.70 26.38
C PRO A 128 14.09 17.92 25.18
N GLN A 129 14.58 16.71 25.35
CA GLN A 129 15.15 15.90 24.27
C GLN A 129 14.46 14.52 24.13
N GLU A 130 13.37 14.28 24.86
CA GLU A 130 12.65 13.00 24.82
C GLU A 130 11.19 13.21 24.43
N LEU A 131 10.86 12.84 23.19
CA LEU A 131 9.50 12.83 22.67
C LEU A 131 8.86 11.46 22.91
N LYS A 132 7.77 11.42 23.66
CA LYS A 132 6.92 10.22 23.80
C LYS A 132 5.79 10.27 22.81
N LEU A 133 5.63 9.16 22.08
CA LEU A 133 4.57 8.95 21.09
C LEU A 133 3.75 7.75 21.51
N GLN A 134 2.43 7.90 21.47
CA GLN A 134 1.48 6.83 21.65
C GLN A 134 0.52 6.82 20.47
N PHE A 135 0.34 5.67 19.83
CA PHE A 135 -0.54 5.53 18.67
C PHE A 135 -0.95 4.07 18.48
N THR A 136 -2.01 3.86 17.71
CA THR A 136 -2.44 2.54 17.25
C THR A 136 -2.20 2.44 15.76
N LEU A 137 -1.66 1.32 15.30
CA LEU A 137 -1.42 1.03 13.89
C LEU A 137 -2.33 -0.09 13.40
N PRO A 138 -2.78 -0.04 12.15
CA PRO A 138 -3.47 -1.16 11.54
C PRO A 138 -2.53 -2.37 11.40
N ARG A 139 -3.12 -3.55 11.34
CA ARG A 139 -2.37 -4.80 11.17
C ARG A 139 -1.51 -4.74 9.90
N GLY A 140 -0.23 -5.08 10.03
CA GLY A 140 0.74 -5.07 8.93
C GLY A 140 1.47 -3.73 8.72
N ALA A 141 1.13 -2.67 9.48
CA ALA A 141 1.93 -1.46 9.54
C ALA A 141 3.02 -1.57 10.63
N TYR A 142 4.12 -0.86 10.44
CA TYR A 142 5.27 -0.88 11.35
C TYR A 142 5.52 0.50 11.94
N ALA A 143 5.74 0.56 13.24
CA ALA A 143 6.05 1.81 13.95
C ALA A 143 7.30 2.51 13.37
N THR A 144 8.28 1.74 12.93
CA THR A 144 9.49 2.27 12.28
C THR A 144 9.18 3.05 11.00
N SER A 145 8.15 2.67 10.24
CA SER A 145 7.73 3.42 9.06
C SER A 145 7.14 4.78 9.44
N LEU A 146 6.33 4.84 10.49
CA LEU A 146 5.80 6.11 11.00
C LEU A 146 6.92 6.99 11.57
N LEU A 147 7.83 6.40 12.33
CA LEU A 147 8.92 7.16 12.96
C LEU A 147 9.87 7.78 11.92
N ARG A 148 10.09 7.12 10.78
CA ARG A 148 10.90 7.67 9.69
C ARG A 148 10.30 8.92 9.06
N GLU A 149 8.99 9.08 9.10
CA GLU A 149 8.32 10.31 8.62
C GLU A 149 8.42 11.45 9.64
N LEU A 150 8.67 11.15 10.91
CA LEU A 150 8.73 12.14 11.99
C LEU A 150 10.16 12.52 12.39
N CYS A 151 11.09 11.61 12.21
CA CYS A 151 12.47 11.77 12.68
C CYS A 151 13.46 11.35 11.59
N THR A 152 14.45 12.19 11.32
CA THR A 152 15.65 11.76 10.61
C THR A 152 16.49 10.89 11.57
N THR A 153 16.51 9.59 11.35
CA THR A 153 17.45 8.70 12.02
C THR A 153 18.79 8.80 11.30
N ASN A 154 19.79 9.39 11.96
CA ASN A 154 21.18 9.33 11.52
C ASN A 154 21.71 7.90 11.66
#